data_c74f69c84bd673ca3fc8d0f66b012ab1
#
_entry.id   c74f69c84bd673ca3fc8d0f66b012ab1
#
_cell.length_a   1.000
_cell.length_b   1.000
_cell.length_c   1.000
_cell.angle_alpha   90.00
_cell.angle_beta   90.00
_cell.angle_gamma   90.00
#
_symmetry.space_group_name_H-M   'P 1'
#
loop_
_entity.id
_entity.type
_entity.pdbx_description
1 polymer ?
#
loop_
_entity_poly.entity_id
_entity_poly.type
_entity_poly.pdbx_seq_one_letter_code
_entity_poly.pdbx_strand_id
1 'polypeptide(L)' 'MLDRHDKLILKALQKDGRISNVQLAAQVSLSESACLRRVRALEESGMISRYAALISQNEAAGRPTPTG' A
#
# COMPACT_ATOMS: atom_id res chain seq x y z
N MET A 1 -5.64 -9.14 -11.15
CA MET A 1 -5.94 -7.82 -11.73
C MET A 1 -6.33 -6.85 -10.63
N LEU A 2 -5.81 -5.65 -10.69
CA LEU A 2 -6.10 -4.65 -9.67
C LEU A 2 -7.37 -3.90 -10.01
N ASP A 3 -8.28 -3.82 -9.05
CA ASP A 3 -9.44 -3.00 -9.27
C ASP A 3 -9.22 -1.64 -8.60
N ARG A 4 -10.24 -0.81 -8.61
CA ARG A 4 -10.16 0.54 -8.10
C ARG A 4 -9.78 0.58 -6.62
N HIS A 5 -10.38 -0.30 -5.83
CA HIS A 5 -10.11 -0.33 -4.39
C HIS A 5 -8.68 -0.78 -4.12
N ASP A 6 -8.20 -1.75 -4.88
CA ASP A 6 -6.82 -2.22 -4.71
C ASP A 6 -5.83 -1.09 -4.97
N LYS A 7 -6.07 -0.30 -6.01
CA LYS A 7 -5.20 0.82 -6.33
C LYS A 7 -5.23 1.87 -5.23
N LEU A 8 -6.40 2.13 -4.67
CA LEU A 8 -6.53 3.08 -3.57
C LEU A 8 -5.80 2.60 -2.33
N ILE A 9 -5.90 1.31 -2.04
CA ILE A 9 -5.19 0.72 -0.91
C ILE A 9 -3.69 0.86 -1.09
N LEU A 10 -3.18 0.51 -2.25
CA LEU A 10 -1.75 0.61 -2.51
C LEU A 10 -1.28 2.05 -2.40
N LYS A 11 -2.05 2.98 -2.91
CA LYS A 11 -1.71 4.39 -2.84
C LYS A 11 -1.67 4.89 -1.40
N ALA A 12 -2.64 4.49 -0.60
CA ALA A 12 -2.69 4.89 0.80
C ALA A 12 -1.53 4.30 1.59
N LEU A 13 -1.16 3.06 1.32
CA LEU A 13 -0.04 2.42 1.98
C LEU A 13 1.29 3.06 1.59
N GLN A 14 1.40 3.57 0.37
CA GLN A 14 2.57 4.32 -0.02
C GLN A 14 2.70 5.60 0.76
N LYS A 15 1.59 6.26 0.96
CA LYS A 15 1.58 7.54 1.62
C LYS A 15 1.88 7.39 3.10
N ASP A 16 1.36 6.33 3.70
CA ASP A 16 1.56 6.07 5.13
C ASP A 16 1.58 4.56 5.35
N GLY A 17 2.77 4.00 5.40
CA GLY A 17 2.94 2.56 5.58
C GLY A 17 2.49 2.04 6.93
N ARG A 18 2.22 2.94 7.87
CA ARG A 18 1.77 2.56 9.21
C ARG A 18 0.29 2.83 9.44
N ILE A 19 -0.42 3.17 8.38
CA ILE A 19 -1.84 3.45 8.51
C ILE A 19 -2.55 2.22 9.07
N SER A 20 -3.48 2.44 9.99
CA SER A 20 -4.23 1.34 10.58
C SER A 20 -5.27 0.83 9.60
N ASN A 21 -5.71 -0.41 9.80
CA ASN A 21 -6.75 -0.96 8.92
C ASN A 21 -8.04 -0.16 9.00
N VAL A 22 -8.37 0.37 10.16
CA VAL A 22 -9.55 1.19 10.34
C VAL A 22 -9.47 2.45 9.48
N GLN A 23 -8.33 3.13 9.53
CA GLN A 23 -8.14 4.34 8.75
C GLN A 23 -8.09 4.04 7.26
N LEU A 24 -7.42 2.96 6.90
CA LEU A 24 -7.32 2.56 5.51
C LEU A 24 -8.69 2.26 4.93
N ALA A 25 -9.50 1.49 5.67
CA ALA A 25 -10.85 1.15 5.23
C ALA A 25 -11.69 2.40 5.00
N ALA A 26 -11.57 3.37 5.89
CA ALA A 26 -12.29 4.62 5.74
C ALA A 26 -11.87 5.38 4.49
N GLN A 27 -10.57 5.38 4.20
CA GLN A 27 -10.06 6.10 3.04
C GLN A 27 -10.49 5.46 1.73
N VAL A 28 -10.62 4.14 1.70
CA VAL A 28 -11.00 3.45 0.47
C VAL A 28 -12.48 3.08 0.43
N SER A 29 -13.24 3.55 1.39
CA SER A 29 -14.70 3.34 1.45
C SER A 29 -15.09 1.87 1.51
N LEU A 30 -14.36 1.10 2.31
CA LEU A 30 -14.66 -0.30 2.54
C LEU A 30 -14.89 -0.54 4.02
N SER A 31 -15.55 -1.65 4.34
CA SER A 31 -15.62 -2.09 5.73
C SER A 31 -14.23 -2.57 6.15
N GLU A 32 -14.01 -2.63 7.46
CA GLU A 32 -12.71 -3.08 7.97
C GLU A 32 -12.38 -4.50 7.52
N SER A 33 -13.37 -5.39 7.57
CA SER A 33 -13.12 -6.77 7.16
C SER A 33 -12.87 -6.87 5.66
N ALA A 34 -13.59 -6.12 4.85
CA ALA A 34 -13.36 -6.13 3.41
C ALA A 34 -11.99 -5.56 3.06
N CYS A 35 -11.59 -4.49 3.75
CA CYS A 35 -10.30 -3.87 3.55
C CYS A 35 -9.18 -4.85 3.92
N LEU A 36 -9.29 -5.49 5.07
CA LEU A 36 -8.29 -6.44 5.52
C LEU A 36 -8.14 -7.60 4.55
N ARG A 37 -9.26 -8.09 4.04
CA ARG A 37 -9.24 -9.19 3.07
C ARG A 37 -8.48 -8.78 1.80
N ARG A 38 -8.71 -7.57 1.32
CA ARG A 38 -8.01 -7.08 0.13
C ARG A 38 -6.53 -6.87 0.39
N VAL A 39 -6.20 -6.32 1.54
CA VAL A 39 -4.79 -6.14 1.91
C VAL A 39 -4.06 -7.48 1.93
N ARG A 40 -4.69 -8.49 2.53
CA ARG A 40 -4.08 -9.82 2.60
C ARG A 40 -3.90 -10.42 1.21
N ALA A 41 -4.89 -10.25 0.36
CA ALA A 41 -4.78 -10.75 -1.01
C ALA A 41 -3.64 -10.07 -1.77
N LEU A 42 -3.49 -8.78 -1.57
CA LEU A 42 -2.40 -8.04 -2.20
C LEU A 42 -1.04 -8.47 -1.66
N GLU A 43 -0.97 -8.75 -0.37
CA GLU A 43 0.27 -9.24 0.23
C GLU A 43 0.63 -10.61 -0.31
N GLU A 44 -0.33 -11.49 -0.40
CA GLU A 44 -0.10 -12.86 -0.89
C GLU A 44 0.32 -12.88 -2.35
N SER A 45 -0.19 -11.94 -3.12
CA SER A 45 0.18 -11.86 -4.53
C SER A 45 1.54 -11.19 -4.73
N GLY A 46 2.12 -10.63 -3.68
CA GLY A 46 3.37 -9.90 -3.78
C GLY A 46 3.22 -8.50 -4.35
N MET A 47 2.00 -8.07 -4.60
CA MET A 47 1.75 -6.78 -5.22
C MET A 47 2.18 -5.62 -4.33
N ILE A 48 1.96 -5.73 -3.03
CA ILE A 48 2.35 -4.67 -2.10
C ILE A 48 3.87 -4.52 -2.09
N SER A 49 4.60 -5.63 -2.01
CA SER A 49 6.05 -5.57 -2.01
C SER A 49 6.60 -5.00 -3.31
N ARG A 50 6.01 -5.40 -4.43
CA ARG A 50 6.45 -4.93 -5.73
C ARG A 50 6.22 -3.43 -5.86
N TYR A 51 5.05 -2.98 -5.42
CA TYR A 51 4.70 -1.57 -5.51
C TYR A 51 5.60 -0.73 -4.61
N ALA A 52 5.84 -1.21 -3.40
CA ALA A 52 6.72 -0.52 -2.46
C ALA A 52 8.15 -0.44 -2.99
N ALA A 53 8.62 -1.48 -3.63
CA ALA A 53 9.97 -1.50 -4.19
C ALA A 53 10.12 -0.45 -5.30
N LEU A 54 9.14 -0.31 -6.15
CA LEU A 54 9.19 0.69 -7.21
C LEU A 54 9.28 2.09 -6.65
N ILE A 55 8.53 2.36 -5.61
CA ILE A 55 8.53 3.67 -5.01
C ILE A 55 9.81 3.94 -4.25
N SER A 56 10.30 2.94 -3.53
CA SER A 56 11.57 3.08 -2.84
C SER A 56 12.70 3.36 -3.80
N GLN A 57 12.67 2.74 -4.96
CA GLN A 57 13.69 3.01 -5.98
C GLN A 57 13.62 4.44 -6.46
N ASN A 58 12.43 4.95 -6.67
CA ASN A 58 12.27 6.33 -7.09
C ASN A 58 12.80 7.29 -6.05
N GLU A 59 12.50 7.03 -4.79
CA GLU A 59 12.99 7.88 -3.71
C GLU A 59 14.49 7.80 -3.58
N ALA A 60 15.03 6.62 -3.69
CA ALA A 60 16.46 6.44 -3.60
C ALA A 60 17.18 7.14 -4.73
N ALA A 61 16.59 7.17 -5.91
CA ALA A 61 17.17 7.87 -7.02
C ALA A 61 17.09 9.38 -6.86
N GLY A 62 16.08 9.84 -6.14
CA GLY A 62 15.86 11.27 -5.98
C GLY A 62 16.58 11.90 -4.83
N ARG A 63 17.16 11.08 -3.93
CA ARG A 63 17.88 11.64 -2.79
C ARG A 63 18.78 10.60 -2.17
N PRO A 64 19.81 11.03 -1.46
CA PRO A 64 20.72 10.11 -0.82
C PRO A 64 20.00 9.33 0.24
N THR A 65 20.35 8.09 0.34
CA THR A 65 19.77 7.28 1.26
C THR A 65 20.29 7.52 2.56
N PRO A 66 19.54 7.64 3.47
CA PRO A 66 20.03 7.85 4.78
C PRO A 66 20.50 6.64 5.41
N THR A 67 20.40 5.79 5.06
CA THR A 67 20.78 4.77 5.55
C THR A 67 20.85 4.42 6.41
N GLY A 68 20.63 4.50 6.38
CA GLY A 68 20.74 4.13 7.46
C GLY A 68 20.68 3.40 7.65
#